data_c26a7f073d3f5dcb712aa9c11bb2eb41
#
_entry.id   c26a7f073d3f5dcb712aa9c11bb2eb41
#
_cell.length_a   1.000
_cell.length_b   1.000
_cell.length_c   1.000
_cell.angle_alpha   90.00
_cell.angle_beta   90.00
_cell.angle_gamma   90.00
#
_symmetry.space_group_name_H-M   'P 1'
#
loop_
_entity.id
_entity.type
_entity.pdbx_description
1 polymer ?
#
loop_
_entity_poly.entity_id
_entity_poly.type
_entity_poly.pdbx_seq_one_letter_code
_entity_poly.pdbx_strand_id
1 'polypeptide(L)'
;VDEAAARRDEPRTSGANDGTRPRSDVERVQELAAAKRAIEGELGKRIVGQKDVIDLLLIALFARGHGLFVGVPGLAKTLLIQSLAEVLSLRFGRIQFTPDLMPSDITGTDVLEEDPETGRRVFRFVAGPVFTNILLADEINRTPPKTQAALLQAMAEGRVTAGGRTHALETPYLVFATQNPIEQEGTYPLPEAQLDRFLVQVDVGYPSEAEELEIVRRTTSPVASSPQPVLSRAQIVELQELVPRVPVADHVVAHAVALARASRPAEGAPSLVREYLSFGAGPRASQALVLGAKARAVLDGRFAAEIDDVRALAAPTLRHRLVPSFRAEAEGVRTDDVVRAILDAVPAR
;
A
#
# COMPACT_ATOMS: atom_id res chain seq x y z
N VAL A 1 -49.24 -48.72 -39.13
CA VAL A 1 -47.84 -48.74 -39.56
C VAL A 1 -47.03 -47.99 -38.54
N ASP A 2 -46.37 -48.77 -37.68
CA ASP A 2 -45.53 -48.32 -36.56
C ASP A 2 -44.22 -47.72 -37.07
N GLU A 3 -43.84 -46.61 -36.43
CA GLU A 3 -42.47 -46.12 -36.50
C GLU A 3 -41.97 -45.82 -35.03
N ALA A 4 -41.24 -46.80 -34.50
CA ALA A 4 -40.65 -46.73 -33.18
C ALA A 4 -39.36 -45.89 -33.24
N ALA A 5 -39.37 -44.74 -32.52
CA ALA A 5 -38.23 -43.86 -32.38
C ALA A 5 -37.19 -44.46 -31.41
N ALA A 6 -36.00 -44.70 -31.90
CA ALA A 6 -34.83 -45.08 -31.14
C ALA A 6 -34.32 -43.90 -30.30
N ARG A 7 -34.40 -43.99 -28.98
CA ARG A 7 -33.74 -43.08 -28.02
C ARG A 7 -32.25 -43.49 -27.95
N ARG A 8 -31.39 -42.56 -28.38
CA ARG A 8 -29.92 -42.64 -28.14
C ARG A 8 -29.67 -42.18 -26.70
N ASP A 9 -29.10 -43.07 -25.91
CA ASP A 9 -28.50 -42.73 -24.61
C ASP A 9 -27.25 -41.90 -24.85
N GLU A 10 -27.30 -40.61 -24.44
CA GLU A 10 -26.12 -39.79 -24.30
C GLU A 10 -25.45 -40.09 -22.95
N PRO A 11 -24.12 -40.30 -22.90
CA PRO A 11 -23.43 -40.51 -21.63
C PRO A 11 -23.45 -39.21 -20.81
N ARG A 12 -24.03 -39.26 -19.62
CA ARG A 12 -23.90 -38.24 -18.60
C ARG A 12 -22.45 -38.10 -18.22
N THR A 13 -21.79 -37.04 -18.68
CA THR A 13 -20.51 -36.60 -18.14
C THR A 13 -20.75 -36.12 -16.71
N SER A 14 -20.38 -36.93 -15.74
CA SER A 14 -20.26 -36.53 -14.34
C SER A 14 -19.11 -35.54 -14.26
N GLY A 15 -19.44 -34.27 -14.33
CA GLY A 15 -18.53 -33.21 -13.92
C GLY A 15 -18.22 -33.42 -12.45
N ALA A 16 -17.00 -33.79 -12.13
CA ALA A 16 -16.48 -33.80 -10.80
C ALA A 16 -16.51 -32.36 -10.28
N ASN A 17 -17.57 -32.05 -9.55
CA ASN A 17 -17.67 -30.85 -8.75
C ASN A 17 -16.70 -31.07 -7.59
N ASP A 18 -15.49 -30.53 -7.68
CA ASP A 18 -14.53 -30.49 -6.60
C ASP A 18 -15.16 -29.62 -5.49
N GLY A 19 -15.80 -30.33 -4.56
CA GLY A 19 -16.66 -29.76 -3.53
C GLY A 19 -15.86 -29.06 -2.43
N THR A 20 -15.06 -28.06 -2.78
CA THR A 20 -14.50 -27.14 -1.79
C THR A 20 -15.63 -26.21 -1.31
N ARG A 21 -16.18 -26.55 -0.14
CA ARG A 21 -17.14 -25.69 0.58
C ARG A 21 -16.54 -24.27 0.64
N PRO A 22 -17.30 -23.24 0.29
CA PRO A 22 -16.82 -21.86 0.39
C PRO A 22 -16.37 -21.58 1.84
N ARG A 23 -15.12 -21.16 2.02
CA ARG A 23 -14.53 -20.86 3.32
C ARG A 23 -15.34 -19.78 4.03
N SER A 24 -15.59 -19.97 5.32
CA SER A 24 -16.25 -18.98 6.17
C SER A 24 -15.32 -17.77 6.41
N ASP A 25 -15.89 -16.62 6.74
CA ASP A 25 -15.08 -15.45 7.08
C ASP A 25 -14.20 -15.68 8.32
N VAL A 26 -14.64 -16.56 9.24
CA VAL A 26 -13.84 -16.97 10.41
C VAL A 26 -12.58 -17.74 9.98
N GLU A 27 -12.72 -18.71 9.07
CA GLU A 27 -11.59 -19.47 8.54
C GLU A 27 -10.61 -18.55 7.79
N ARG A 28 -11.12 -17.57 7.02
CA ARG A 28 -10.29 -16.57 6.31
C ARG A 28 -9.51 -15.66 7.25
N VAL A 29 -10.11 -15.24 8.37
CA VAL A 29 -9.40 -14.46 9.40
C VAL A 29 -8.25 -15.27 9.99
N GLN A 30 -8.49 -16.54 10.31
CA GLN A 30 -7.46 -17.43 10.85
C GLN A 30 -6.34 -17.69 9.82
N GLU A 31 -6.70 -17.90 8.56
CA GLU A 31 -5.76 -18.05 7.45
C GLU A 31 -4.88 -16.79 7.30
N LEU A 32 -5.48 -15.60 7.32
CA LEU A 32 -4.75 -14.34 7.17
C LEU A 32 -3.78 -14.11 8.33
N ALA A 33 -4.20 -14.37 9.57
CA ALA A 33 -3.33 -14.27 10.74
C ALA A 33 -2.18 -15.28 10.71
N ALA A 34 -2.42 -16.49 10.20
CA ALA A 34 -1.37 -17.49 9.99
C ALA A 34 -0.41 -17.07 8.87
N ALA A 35 -0.94 -16.54 7.77
CA ALA A 35 -0.16 -16.03 6.66
C ALA A 35 0.72 -14.85 7.07
N LYS A 36 0.22 -13.91 7.90
CA LYS A 36 1.03 -12.80 8.47
C LYS A 36 2.29 -13.35 9.15
N ARG A 37 2.13 -14.29 10.08
CA ARG A 37 3.27 -14.89 10.81
C ARG A 37 4.26 -15.60 9.88
N ALA A 38 3.74 -16.29 8.86
CA ALA A 38 4.60 -16.94 7.88
C ALA A 38 5.36 -15.92 7.01
N ILE A 39 4.70 -14.84 6.57
CA ILE A 39 5.31 -13.73 5.82
C ILE A 39 6.41 -13.07 6.65
N GLU A 40 6.14 -12.75 7.92
CA GLU A 40 7.14 -12.17 8.85
C GLU A 40 8.34 -13.10 8.99
N GLY A 41 8.13 -14.41 9.13
CA GLY A 41 9.19 -15.42 9.20
C GLY A 41 10.04 -15.49 7.94
N GLU A 42 9.41 -15.46 6.77
CA GLU A 42 10.12 -15.49 5.49
C GLU A 42 10.90 -14.19 5.22
N LEU A 43 10.28 -13.04 5.50
CA LEU A 43 10.95 -11.73 5.39
C LEU A 43 12.12 -11.64 6.37
N GLY A 44 11.98 -12.18 7.58
CA GLY A 44 13.03 -12.22 8.60
C GLY A 44 14.31 -12.96 8.18
N LYS A 45 14.28 -13.75 7.10
CA LYS A 45 15.48 -14.36 6.53
C LYS A 45 16.40 -13.35 5.85
N ARG A 46 15.85 -12.25 5.32
CA ARG A 46 16.62 -11.17 4.64
C ARG A 46 16.61 -9.85 5.38
N ILE A 47 15.53 -9.55 6.08
CA ILE A 47 15.30 -8.27 6.75
C ILE A 47 15.49 -8.48 8.24
N VAL A 48 16.30 -7.63 8.85
CA VAL A 48 16.51 -7.61 10.30
C VAL A 48 15.69 -6.47 10.89
N GLY A 49 14.93 -6.74 11.93
CA GLY A 49 14.06 -5.74 12.57
C GLY A 49 12.91 -5.30 11.67
N GLN A 50 12.60 -4.00 11.69
CA GLN A 50 11.58 -3.33 10.87
C GLN A 50 10.16 -3.94 10.98
N LYS A 51 9.81 -4.52 12.12
CA LYS A 51 8.53 -5.20 12.32
C LYS A 51 7.35 -4.25 12.09
N ASP A 52 7.41 -3.05 12.65
CA ASP A 52 6.35 -2.04 12.49
C ASP A 52 6.20 -1.60 11.03
N VAL A 53 7.30 -1.56 10.28
CA VAL A 53 7.28 -1.27 8.84
C VAL A 53 6.56 -2.38 8.09
N ILE A 54 6.89 -3.65 8.37
CA ILE A 54 6.26 -4.82 7.75
C ILE A 54 4.76 -4.84 8.06
N ASP A 55 4.36 -4.56 9.30
CA ASP A 55 2.96 -4.48 9.70
C ASP A 55 2.20 -3.43 8.88
N LEU A 56 2.75 -2.23 8.72
CA LEU A 56 2.14 -1.16 7.91
C LEU A 56 2.06 -1.52 6.42
N LEU A 57 3.06 -2.24 5.89
CA LEU A 57 3.02 -2.75 4.52
C LEU A 57 1.89 -3.75 4.30
N LEU A 58 1.72 -4.69 5.23
CA LEU A 58 0.64 -5.68 5.18
C LEU A 58 -0.74 -5.01 5.36
N ILE A 59 -0.86 -4.05 6.27
CA ILE A 59 -2.08 -3.27 6.43
C ILE A 59 -2.42 -2.53 5.12
N ALA A 60 -1.44 -1.86 4.50
CA ALA A 60 -1.64 -1.19 3.22
C ALA A 60 -2.08 -2.17 2.13
N LEU A 61 -1.43 -3.34 2.02
CA LEU A 61 -1.78 -4.37 1.05
C LEU A 61 -3.23 -4.84 1.22
N PHE A 62 -3.60 -5.28 2.42
CA PHE A 62 -4.93 -5.87 2.64
C PHE A 62 -6.05 -4.83 2.69
N ALA A 63 -5.75 -3.60 3.05
CA ALA A 63 -6.67 -2.47 2.91
C ALA A 63 -6.78 -1.91 1.47
N ARG A 64 -6.08 -2.50 0.49
CA ARG A 64 -5.99 -2.02 -0.91
C ARG A 64 -5.53 -0.56 -1.00
N GLY A 65 -4.65 -0.17 -0.09
CA GLY A 65 -4.09 1.18 -0.02
C GLY A 65 -2.66 1.22 -0.57
N HIS A 66 -2.10 2.40 -0.62
CA HIS A 66 -0.71 2.66 -1.03
C HIS A 66 0.08 3.19 0.16
N GLY A 67 1.41 3.06 0.14
CA GLY A 67 2.30 3.51 1.21
C GLY A 67 3.30 4.55 0.74
N LEU A 68 3.54 5.56 1.59
CA LEU A 68 4.59 6.55 1.40
C LEU A 68 5.72 6.26 2.39
N PHE A 69 6.91 5.97 1.91
CA PHE A 69 8.09 5.79 2.73
C PHE A 69 8.87 7.09 2.86
N VAL A 70 9.10 7.51 4.08
CA VAL A 70 9.97 8.64 4.37
C VAL A 70 11.16 8.13 5.19
N GLY A 71 12.36 8.43 4.74
CA GLY A 71 13.57 7.99 5.44
C GLY A 71 14.80 8.12 4.57
N VAL A 72 15.95 8.18 5.24
CA VAL A 72 17.25 8.32 4.59
C VAL A 72 17.56 7.16 3.65
N PRO A 73 18.40 7.34 2.65
CA PRO A 73 18.85 6.27 1.76
C PRO A 73 19.66 5.20 2.54
N GLY A 74 19.73 3.99 1.96
CA GLY A 74 20.54 2.91 2.56
C GLY A 74 19.83 2.06 3.62
N LEU A 75 18.58 2.32 3.97
CA LEU A 75 17.80 1.57 4.96
C LEU A 75 17.01 0.39 4.37
N ALA A 76 17.54 -0.25 3.34
CA ALA A 76 17.02 -1.49 2.73
C ALA A 76 15.55 -1.43 2.24
N LYS A 77 14.96 -0.24 2.01
CA LYS A 77 13.57 -0.07 1.53
C LYS A 77 13.27 -0.89 0.28
N THR A 78 14.16 -0.83 -0.72
CA THR A 78 14.02 -1.60 -1.97
C THR A 78 14.06 -3.10 -1.72
N LEU A 79 15.01 -3.57 -0.90
CA LEU A 79 15.15 -4.98 -0.55
C LEU A 79 13.91 -5.50 0.17
N LEU A 80 13.36 -4.74 1.11
CA LEU A 80 12.14 -5.09 1.85
C LEU A 80 10.94 -5.25 0.92
N ILE A 81 10.69 -4.25 0.05
CA ILE A 81 9.53 -4.27 -0.86
C ILE A 81 9.68 -5.38 -1.92
N GLN A 82 10.88 -5.60 -2.44
CA GLN A 82 11.16 -6.71 -3.35
C GLN A 82 10.96 -8.06 -2.66
N SER A 83 11.48 -8.24 -1.45
CA SER A 83 11.30 -9.47 -0.68
C SER A 83 9.83 -9.73 -0.35
N LEU A 84 9.06 -8.68 -0.04
CA LEU A 84 7.60 -8.77 0.15
C LEU A 84 6.91 -9.28 -1.12
N ALA A 85 7.27 -8.77 -2.29
CA ALA A 85 6.70 -9.22 -3.56
C ALA A 85 7.02 -10.70 -3.84
N GLU A 86 8.25 -11.14 -3.55
CA GLU A 86 8.67 -12.55 -3.69
C GLU A 86 7.83 -13.47 -2.78
N VAL A 87 7.68 -13.12 -1.50
CA VAL A 87 6.89 -13.88 -0.50
C VAL A 87 5.41 -13.95 -0.86
N LEU A 88 4.90 -12.94 -1.56
CA LEU A 88 3.51 -12.83 -2.00
C LEU A 88 3.27 -13.34 -3.41
N SER A 89 4.25 -13.93 -4.09
CA SER A 89 4.15 -14.36 -5.49
C SER A 89 3.59 -13.27 -6.41
N LEU A 90 3.97 -12.01 -6.17
CA LEU A 90 3.53 -10.85 -6.92
C LEU A 90 4.65 -10.30 -7.79
N ARG A 91 4.30 -9.75 -8.95
CA ARG A 91 5.27 -9.07 -9.82
C ARG A 91 5.72 -7.77 -9.17
N PHE A 92 7.05 -7.58 -9.10
CA PHE A 92 7.69 -6.38 -8.61
C PHE A 92 8.16 -5.52 -9.77
N GLY A 93 7.92 -4.22 -9.68
CA GLY A 93 8.47 -3.21 -10.57
C GLY A 93 9.11 -2.07 -9.76
N ARG A 94 10.13 -1.44 -10.31
CA ARG A 94 10.78 -0.26 -9.73
C ARG A 94 10.88 0.84 -10.77
N ILE A 95 10.56 2.06 -10.37
CA ILE A 95 10.81 3.27 -11.14
C ILE A 95 11.69 4.18 -10.26
N GLN A 96 12.86 4.54 -10.77
CA GLN A 96 13.66 5.61 -10.18
C GLN A 96 13.20 6.92 -10.77
N PHE A 97 12.68 7.82 -9.95
CA PHE A 97 12.23 9.13 -10.39
C PHE A 97 13.43 10.06 -10.54
N THR A 98 13.60 10.61 -11.73
CA THR A 98 14.65 11.56 -12.10
C THR A 98 14.04 12.80 -12.73
N PRO A 99 14.74 13.96 -12.77
CA PRO A 99 14.19 15.18 -13.31
C PRO A 99 13.76 15.10 -14.78
N ASP A 100 14.36 14.20 -15.55
CA ASP A 100 14.11 13.97 -16.98
C ASP A 100 13.06 12.89 -17.27
N LEU A 101 12.56 12.17 -16.24
CA LEU A 101 11.56 11.11 -16.37
C LEU A 101 10.25 11.67 -16.95
N MET A 102 9.77 11.05 -18.02
CA MET A 102 8.53 11.41 -18.68
C MET A 102 7.34 10.54 -18.22
N PRO A 103 6.10 11.04 -18.31
CA PRO A 103 4.91 10.22 -18.03
C PRO A 103 4.83 8.91 -18.82
N SER A 104 5.28 8.93 -20.09
CA SER A 104 5.34 7.75 -20.97
C SER A 104 6.29 6.67 -20.48
N ASP A 105 7.35 7.05 -19.74
CA ASP A 105 8.30 6.09 -19.17
C ASP A 105 7.67 5.31 -18.02
N ILE A 106 6.64 5.85 -17.39
CA ILE A 106 5.84 5.22 -16.35
C ILE A 106 4.73 4.38 -16.96
N THR A 107 3.94 4.98 -17.87
CA THR A 107 2.69 4.41 -18.36
C THR A 107 2.86 3.54 -19.59
N GLY A 108 3.98 3.65 -20.28
CA GLY A 108 4.18 3.04 -21.58
C GLY A 108 3.73 3.95 -22.75
N THR A 109 4.06 3.52 -23.94
CA THR A 109 3.83 4.29 -25.17
C THR A 109 3.54 3.37 -26.36
N ASP A 110 2.90 3.92 -27.39
CA ASP A 110 2.75 3.24 -28.67
C ASP A 110 4.03 3.40 -29.49
N VAL A 111 4.60 2.29 -29.93
CA VAL A 111 5.77 2.24 -30.82
C VAL A 111 5.32 1.78 -32.20
N LEU A 112 5.80 2.44 -33.24
CA LEU A 112 5.53 2.06 -34.62
C LEU A 112 6.51 0.93 -35.00
N GLU A 113 5.97 -0.29 -35.12
CA GLU A 113 6.75 -1.47 -35.54
C GLU A 113 6.30 -1.96 -36.92
N GLU A 114 7.20 -2.59 -37.65
CA GLU A 114 6.86 -3.29 -38.88
C GLU A 114 6.44 -4.72 -38.52
N ASP A 115 5.23 -5.10 -38.90
CA ASP A 115 4.70 -6.43 -38.72
C ASP A 115 5.50 -7.41 -39.60
N PRO A 116 6.18 -8.41 -39.00
CA PRO A 116 7.04 -9.33 -39.74
C PRO A 116 6.31 -10.18 -40.80
N GLU A 117 4.99 -10.41 -40.61
CA GLU A 117 4.21 -11.25 -41.51
C GLU A 117 3.63 -10.45 -42.68
N THR A 118 3.25 -9.20 -42.45
CA THR A 118 2.54 -8.39 -43.45
C THR A 118 3.37 -7.26 -44.05
N GLY A 119 4.54 -6.92 -43.48
CA GLY A 119 5.37 -5.79 -43.85
C GLY A 119 4.72 -4.43 -43.62
N ARG A 120 3.57 -4.39 -42.91
CA ARG A 120 2.84 -3.14 -42.63
C ARG A 120 3.32 -2.53 -41.31
N ARG A 121 3.38 -1.22 -41.25
CA ARG A 121 3.65 -0.51 -40.02
C ARG A 121 2.39 -0.48 -39.16
N VAL A 122 2.49 -1.00 -37.93
CA VAL A 122 1.41 -1.06 -36.93
C VAL A 122 1.88 -0.41 -35.64
N PHE A 123 0.97 0.28 -34.97
CA PHE A 123 1.24 0.77 -33.62
C PHE A 123 1.07 -0.38 -32.62
N ARG A 124 2.14 -0.66 -31.87
CA ARG A 124 2.13 -1.61 -30.79
C ARG A 124 2.35 -0.88 -29.47
N PHE A 125 1.45 -1.14 -28.50
CA PHE A 125 1.60 -0.62 -27.15
C PHE A 125 2.70 -1.37 -26.41
N VAL A 126 3.71 -0.64 -25.93
CA VAL A 126 4.75 -1.14 -25.05
C VAL A 126 4.42 -0.69 -23.64
N ALA A 127 4.05 -1.64 -22.78
CA ALA A 127 3.65 -1.38 -21.40
C ALA A 127 4.82 -0.82 -20.58
N GLY A 128 4.57 0.23 -19.83
CA GLY A 128 5.53 0.80 -18.89
C GLY A 128 5.59 -0.01 -17.57
N PRO A 129 6.53 0.34 -16.68
CA PRO A 129 6.74 -0.37 -15.41
C PRO A 129 5.57 -0.27 -14.43
N VAL A 130 4.59 0.60 -14.67
CA VAL A 130 3.35 0.67 -13.88
C VAL A 130 2.51 -0.62 -13.98
N PHE A 131 2.70 -1.42 -15.04
CA PHE A 131 1.99 -2.68 -15.24
C PHE A 131 2.61 -3.83 -14.41
N THR A 132 2.54 -3.69 -13.12
CA THR A 132 3.02 -4.64 -12.12
C THR A 132 2.03 -4.78 -10.97
N ASN A 133 2.31 -5.65 -9.99
CA ASN A 133 1.45 -5.79 -8.81
C ASN A 133 1.95 -4.92 -7.64
N ILE A 134 3.26 -4.93 -7.40
CA ILE A 134 3.91 -4.08 -6.41
C ILE A 134 4.90 -3.18 -7.13
N LEU A 135 4.67 -1.89 -7.08
CA LEU A 135 5.52 -0.88 -7.70
C LEU A 135 6.24 -0.08 -6.61
N LEU A 136 7.55 -0.04 -6.69
CA LEU A 136 8.37 0.91 -5.94
C LEU A 136 8.62 2.15 -6.80
N ALA A 137 8.04 3.28 -6.41
CA ALA A 137 8.28 4.59 -6.98
C ALA A 137 9.35 5.30 -6.14
N ASP A 138 10.61 5.12 -6.54
CA ASP A 138 11.75 5.56 -5.74
C ASP A 138 12.05 7.04 -6.00
N GLU A 139 12.14 7.83 -4.92
CA GLU A 139 12.41 9.28 -4.94
C GLU A 139 11.37 10.07 -5.78
N ILE A 140 10.08 9.81 -5.54
CA ILE A 140 8.97 10.40 -6.31
C ILE A 140 9.01 11.93 -6.40
N ASN A 141 9.62 12.59 -5.41
CA ASN A 141 9.75 14.04 -5.35
C ASN A 141 10.87 14.61 -6.24
N ARG A 142 11.67 13.78 -6.95
CA ARG A 142 12.71 14.24 -7.87
C ARG A 142 12.23 14.59 -9.28
N THR A 143 10.98 14.34 -9.57
CA THR A 143 10.39 14.52 -10.89
C THR A 143 9.34 15.64 -10.89
N PRO A 144 9.17 16.39 -12.00
CA PRO A 144 8.17 17.44 -12.08
C PRO A 144 6.73 16.93 -11.83
N PRO A 145 5.83 17.79 -11.34
CA PRO A 145 4.46 17.41 -10.95
C PRO A 145 3.64 16.70 -12.03
N LYS A 146 3.90 17.00 -13.32
CA LYS A 146 3.22 16.34 -14.44
C LYS A 146 3.50 14.84 -14.49
N THR A 147 4.73 14.45 -14.25
CA THR A 147 5.14 13.03 -14.24
C THR A 147 4.66 12.32 -12.98
N GLN A 148 4.74 12.98 -11.81
CA GLN A 148 4.14 12.48 -10.58
C GLN A 148 2.64 12.20 -10.75
N ALA A 149 1.90 13.11 -11.41
CA ALA A 149 0.46 12.99 -11.63
C ALA A 149 0.09 11.73 -12.42
N ALA A 150 0.92 11.27 -13.36
CA ALA A 150 0.66 10.04 -14.13
C ALA A 150 0.60 8.80 -13.23
N LEU A 151 1.55 8.64 -12.30
CA LEU A 151 1.53 7.56 -11.32
C LEU A 151 0.35 7.68 -10.36
N LEU A 152 0.11 8.89 -9.84
CA LEU A 152 -0.95 9.14 -8.85
C LEU A 152 -2.36 8.97 -9.44
N GLN A 153 -2.53 9.18 -10.74
CA GLN A 153 -3.76 8.84 -11.44
C GLN A 153 -3.92 7.32 -11.53
N ALA A 154 -2.87 6.59 -11.92
CA ALA A 154 -2.88 5.12 -11.96
C ALA A 154 -3.24 4.51 -10.59
N MET A 155 -2.70 5.06 -9.49
CA MET A 155 -3.04 4.66 -8.12
C MET A 155 -4.53 4.86 -7.80
N ALA A 156 -5.10 6.00 -8.22
CA ALA A 156 -6.49 6.35 -7.89
C ALA A 156 -7.51 5.56 -8.71
N GLU A 157 -7.20 5.29 -9.98
CA GLU A 157 -8.16 4.74 -10.93
C GLU A 157 -7.96 3.24 -11.19
N GLY A 158 -6.84 2.64 -10.81
CA GLY A 158 -6.47 1.25 -11.12
C GLY A 158 -6.34 1.00 -12.64
N ARG A 159 -6.10 2.05 -13.41
CA ARG A 159 -5.97 2.02 -14.86
C ARG A 159 -5.07 3.15 -15.37
N VAL A 160 -4.59 2.98 -16.59
CA VAL A 160 -3.72 3.94 -17.28
C VAL A 160 -4.30 4.22 -18.66
N THR A 161 -4.27 5.48 -19.08
CA THR A 161 -4.61 5.86 -20.46
C THR A 161 -3.31 6.20 -21.21
N ALA A 162 -2.99 5.39 -22.21
CA ALA A 162 -1.84 5.56 -23.07
C ALA A 162 -2.21 5.20 -24.51
N GLY A 163 -1.64 5.89 -25.51
CA GLY A 163 -1.96 5.64 -26.92
C GLY A 163 -3.43 5.81 -27.29
N GLY A 164 -4.17 6.67 -26.57
CA GLY A 164 -5.62 6.85 -26.78
C GLY A 164 -6.49 5.69 -26.28
N ARG A 165 -5.91 4.70 -25.60
CA ARG A 165 -6.61 3.54 -25.02
C ARG A 165 -6.43 3.48 -23.52
N THR A 166 -7.45 2.94 -22.83
CA THR A 166 -7.40 2.72 -21.40
C THR A 166 -7.05 1.25 -21.10
N HIS A 167 -6.01 1.06 -20.31
CA HIS A 167 -5.49 -0.24 -19.90
C HIS A 167 -5.72 -0.42 -18.40
N ALA A 168 -6.42 -1.49 -18.01
CA ALA A 168 -6.61 -1.82 -16.60
C ALA A 168 -5.30 -2.36 -16.00
N LEU A 169 -5.01 -1.99 -14.74
CA LEU A 169 -3.93 -2.56 -13.97
C LEU A 169 -4.38 -3.86 -13.30
N GLU A 170 -3.49 -4.83 -13.21
CA GLU A 170 -3.81 -6.08 -12.56
C GLU A 170 -3.90 -5.95 -11.04
N THR A 171 -4.95 -6.51 -10.45
CA THR A 171 -5.11 -6.60 -9.00
C THR A 171 -4.37 -7.81 -8.41
N PRO A 172 -3.80 -7.70 -7.20
CA PRO A 172 -3.67 -6.47 -6.43
C PRO A 172 -2.68 -5.49 -7.09
N TYR A 173 -2.93 -4.20 -6.97
CA TYR A 173 -2.03 -3.14 -7.40
C TYR A 173 -1.68 -2.26 -6.21
N LEU A 174 -0.40 -2.23 -5.86
CA LEU A 174 0.12 -1.54 -4.68
C LEU A 174 1.33 -0.70 -5.06
N VAL A 175 1.33 0.55 -4.69
CA VAL A 175 2.46 1.46 -4.89
C VAL A 175 3.06 1.82 -3.54
N PHE A 176 4.36 1.65 -3.44
CA PHE A 176 5.19 2.22 -2.39
C PHE A 176 6.04 3.32 -3.01
N ALA A 177 5.76 4.57 -2.63
CA ALA A 177 6.57 5.70 -3.04
C ALA A 177 7.60 6.02 -1.95
N THR A 178 8.81 6.43 -2.33
CA THR A 178 9.82 6.87 -1.36
C THR A 178 10.07 8.37 -1.51
N GLN A 179 10.35 9.02 -0.39
CA GLN A 179 10.87 10.36 -0.31
C GLN A 179 12.11 10.40 0.57
N ASN A 180 13.12 11.10 0.13
CA ASN A 180 14.30 11.38 0.93
C ASN A 180 14.16 12.76 1.59
N PRO A 181 14.02 12.85 2.92
CA PRO A 181 13.83 14.11 3.61
C PRO A 181 15.08 15.01 3.64
N ILE A 182 16.25 14.45 3.37
CA ILE A 182 17.53 15.19 3.43
C ILE A 182 17.79 15.96 2.13
N GLU A 183 17.33 15.43 1.00
CA GLU A 183 17.53 16.04 -0.30
C GLU A 183 16.45 17.08 -0.59
N GLN A 184 16.80 18.36 -0.49
CA GLN A 184 15.91 19.49 -0.79
C GLN A 184 16.18 20.10 -2.15
N GLU A 185 17.43 20.10 -2.63
CA GLU A 185 17.78 20.64 -3.94
C GLU A 185 17.28 19.76 -5.09
N GLY A 186 16.66 20.38 -6.10
CA GLY A 186 16.14 19.67 -7.26
C GLY A 186 14.92 18.79 -6.98
N THR A 187 14.20 19.02 -5.87
CA THR A 187 13.00 18.28 -5.52
C THR A 187 11.73 19.10 -5.75
N TYR A 188 10.65 18.40 -6.05
CA TYR A 188 9.30 18.94 -6.21
C TYR A 188 8.40 18.30 -5.16
N PRO A 189 7.98 19.01 -4.12
CA PRO A 189 7.13 18.45 -3.09
C PRO A 189 5.82 17.95 -3.69
N LEU A 190 5.31 16.84 -3.17
CA LEU A 190 4.00 16.34 -3.54
C LEU A 190 2.92 17.29 -2.96
N PRO A 191 1.96 17.74 -3.77
CA PRO A 191 0.81 18.48 -3.26
C PRO A 191 0.02 17.66 -2.24
N GLU A 192 -0.61 18.31 -1.26
CA GLU A 192 -1.37 17.69 -0.18
C GLU A 192 -2.48 16.77 -0.70
N ALA A 193 -3.17 17.19 -1.77
CA ALA A 193 -4.21 16.38 -2.43
C ALA A 193 -3.67 15.07 -3.04
N GLN A 194 -2.39 15.00 -3.31
CA GLN A 194 -1.69 13.82 -3.81
C GLN A 194 -1.20 12.95 -2.64
N LEU A 195 -0.68 13.56 -1.58
CA LEU A 195 -0.31 12.87 -0.35
C LEU A 195 -1.50 12.14 0.28
N ASP A 196 -2.69 12.74 0.23
CA ASP A 196 -3.94 12.15 0.76
C ASP A 196 -4.36 10.83 0.07
N ARG A 197 -3.73 10.44 -1.05
CA ARG A 197 -3.95 9.16 -1.73
C ARG A 197 -3.22 7.98 -1.08
N PHE A 198 -2.16 8.24 -0.33
CA PHE A 198 -1.46 7.20 0.41
C PHE A 198 -2.26 6.87 1.67
N LEU A 199 -2.45 5.57 1.92
CA LEU A 199 -3.14 5.09 3.13
C LEU A 199 -2.33 5.42 4.37
N VAL A 200 -1.04 5.12 4.33
CA VAL A 200 -0.10 5.29 5.43
C VAL A 200 1.21 5.91 4.95
N GLN A 201 1.82 6.70 5.84
CA GLN A 201 3.23 7.07 5.75
C GLN A 201 4.03 6.19 6.69
N VAL A 202 5.06 5.57 6.17
CA VAL A 202 5.99 4.70 6.87
C VAL A 202 7.32 5.43 7.06
N ASP A 203 7.63 5.79 8.28
CA ASP A 203 8.92 6.39 8.61
C ASP A 203 9.92 5.28 8.90
N VAL A 204 10.99 5.26 8.12
CA VAL A 204 12.06 4.27 8.28
C VAL A 204 13.25 4.94 8.98
N GLY A 205 13.46 4.55 10.23
CA GLY A 205 14.58 5.01 11.05
C GLY A 205 15.82 4.13 10.91
N TYR A 206 16.92 4.58 11.53
CA TYR A 206 18.12 3.75 11.63
C TYR A 206 17.86 2.51 12.49
N PRO A 207 18.50 1.37 12.18
CA PRO A 207 18.43 0.18 13.01
C PRO A 207 19.08 0.47 14.38
N SER A 208 18.66 -0.27 15.39
CA SER A 208 19.36 -0.30 16.67
C SER A 208 20.75 -0.93 16.50
N GLU A 209 21.66 -0.69 17.44
CA GLU A 209 23.02 -1.26 17.42
C GLU A 209 23.00 -2.81 17.28
N ALA A 210 22.08 -3.47 17.98
CA ALA A 210 21.93 -4.92 17.90
C ALA A 210 21.47 -5.39 16.53
N GLU A 211 20.52 -4.67 15.91
CA GLU A 211 20.05 -4.96 14.55
C GLU A 211 21.14 -4.68 13.52
N GLU A 212 21.91 -3.60 13.68
CA GLU A 212 22.99 -3.25 12.76
C GLU A 212 24.11 -4.31 12.80
N LEU A 213 24.49 -4.79 13.98
CA LEU A 213 25.42 -5.90 14.13
C LEU A 213 24.92 -7.17 13.41
N GLU A 214 23.65 -7.48 13.53
CA GLU A 214 23.06 -8.64 12.85
C GLU A 214 23.01 -8.44 11.33
N ILE A 215 22.68 -7.24 10.85
CA ILE A 215 22.70 -6.89 9.42
C ILE A 215 24.11 -7.13 8.86
N VAL A 216 25.16 -6.60 9.52
CA VAL A 216 26.53 -6.76 9.06
C VAL A 216 26.92 -8.24 9.01
N ARG A 217 26.63 -9.02 10.06
CA ARG A 217 26.91 -10.47 10.09
C ARG A 217 26.26 -11.21 8.93
N ARG A 218 24.98 -10.93 8.62
CA ARG A 218 24.24 -11.61 7.55
C ARG A 218 24.68 -11.17 6.16
N THR A 219 24.95 -9.89 5.96
CA THR A 219 25.28 -9.36 4.62
C THR A 219 26.72 -9.58 4.21
N THR A 220 27.61 -9.83 5.16
CA THR A 220 29.04 -10.16 4.92
C THR A 220 29.33 -11.66 4.93
N SER A 221 28.33 -12.51 5.15
CA SER A 221 28.46 -13.98 5.15
C SER A 221 27.98 -14.57 3.82
N PRO A 222 28.52 -15.70 3.36
CA PRO A 222 28.22 -16.27 2.04
C PRO A 222 26.83 -16.90 1.92
N VAL A 223 26.05 -17.02 2.98
CA VAL A 223 24.76 -17.71 3.01
C VAL A 223 23.61 -16.70 3.04
N ALA A 224 23.08 -16.39 1.88
CA ALA A 224 21.78 -15.69 1.78
C ALA A 224 20.66 -16.74 1.57
N SER A 225 19.77 -16.92 2.57
CA SER A 225 18.57 -17.73 2.36
C SER A 225 17.54 -16.93 1.55
N SER A 226 17.00 -17.54 0.49
CA SER A 226 15.93 -16.92 -0.28
C SER A 226 14.58 -17.13 0.42
N PRO A 227 13.77 -16.08 0.58
CA PRO A 227 12.40 -16.22 1.08
C PRO A 227 11.57 -17.12 0.17
N GLN A 228 10.66 -17.88 0.77
CA GLN A 228 9.74 -18.74 0.03
C GLN A 228 8.37 -18.07 -0.11
N PRO A 229 7.65 -18.31 -1.20
CA PRO A 229 6.28 -17.83 -1.36
C PRO A 229 5.35 -18.38 -0.27
N VAL A 230 4.53 -17.48 0.31
CA VAL A 230 3.55 -17.82 1.35
C VAL A 230 2.12 -17.76 0.82
N LEU A 231 1.81 -16.74 0.03
CA LEU A 231 0.49 -16.55 -0.57
C LEU A 231 0.61 -16.43 -2.09
N SER A 232 -0.36 -17.00 -2.78
CA SER A 232 -0.58 -16.74 -4.20
C SER A 232 -1.36 -15.44 -4.40
N ARG A 233 -1.26 -14.87 -5.60
CA ARG A 233 -2.04 -13.68 -6.01
C ARG A 233 -3.55 -13.87 -5.80
N ALA A 234 -4.09 -15.05 -6.14
CA ALA A 234 -5.52 -15.34 -5.99
C ALA A 234 -5.96 -15.31 -4.52
N GLN A 235 -5.16 -15.90 -3.61
CA GLN A 235 -5.42 -15.87 -2.17
C GLN A 235 -5.38 -14.43 -1.63
N ILE A 236 -4.43 -13.60 -2.08
CA ILE A 236 -4.35 -12.20 -1.65
C ILE A 236 -5.61 -11.44 -2.06
N VAL A 237 -6.09 -11.58 -3.30
CA VAL A 237 -7.31 -10.92 -3.77
C VAL A 237 -8.52 -11.37 -2.95
N GLU A 238 -8.66 -12.67 -2.67
CA GLU A 238 -9.73 -13.21 -1.83
C GLU A 238 -9.67 -12.64 -0.39
N LEU A 239 -8.48 -12.58 0.21
CA LEU A 239 -8.29 -12.04 1.56
C LEU A 239 -8.50 -10.51 1.62
N GLN A 240 -8.20 -9.78 0.54
CA GLN A 240 -8.52 -8.36 0.44
C GLN A 240 -10.04 -8.08 0.44
N GLU A 241 -10.86 -9.01 -0.04
CA GLU A 241 -12.33 -8.89 0.00
C GLU A 241 -12.91 -9.08 1.40
N LEU A 242 -12.15 -9.70 2.31
CA LEU A 242 -12.55 -9.87 3.69
C LEU A 242 -12.55 -8.55 4.46
N VAL A 243 -11.53 -7.71 4.28
CA VAL A 243 -11.31 -6.49 5.09
C VAL A 243 -12.53 -5.55 5.12
N PRO A 244 -13.18 -5.18 4.00
CA PRO A 244 -14.37 -4.33 4.04
C PRO A 244 -15.54 -4.93 4.85
N ARG A 245 -15.64 -6.26 4.93
CA ARG A 245 -16.71 -6.98 5.63
C ARG A 245 -16.48 -7.13 7.15
N VAL A 246 -15.28 -6.81 7.61
CA VAL A 246 -14.95 -6.85 9.06
C VAL A 246 -15.89 -5.90 9.80
N PRO A 247 -16.58 -6.39 10.85
CA PRO A 247 -17.43 -5.56 11.70
C PRO A 247 -16.60 -4.44 12.36
N VAL A 248 -17.22 -3.28 12.48
CA VAL A 248 -16.71 -2.14 13.25
C VAL A 248 -17.89 -1.47 13.93
N ALA A 249 -17.79 -1.26 15.23
CA ALA A 249 -18.86 -0.61 16.00
C ALA A 249 -18.89 0.90 15.72
N ASP A 250 -20.08 1.51 15.82
CA ASP A 250 -20.28 2.94 15.53
C ASP A 250 -19.38 3.85 16.38
N HIS A 251 -19.12 3.48 17.63
CA HIS A 251 -18.22 4.28 18.49
C HIS A 251 -16.76 4.27 17.99
N VAL A 252 -16.29 3.18 17.36
CA VAL A 252 -14.95 3.11 16.73
C VAL A 252 -14.89 4.00 15.50
N VAL A 253 -15.94 3.98 14.67
CA VAL A 253 -16.05 4.90 13.51
C VAL A 253 -16.09 6.34 13.99
N ALA A 254 -16.89 6.64 15.02
CA ALA A 254 -16.97 7.98 15.61
C ALA A 254 -15.62 8.45 16.17
N HIS A 255 -14.83 7.55 16.79
CA HIS A 255 -13.49 7.84 17.27
C HIS A 255 -12.53 8.21 16.14
N ALA A 256 -12.54 7.46 15.03
CA ALA A 256 -11.73 7.77 13.85
C ALA A 256 -12.09 9.15 13.24
N VAL A 257 -13.38 9.45 13.17
CA VAL A 257 -13.86 10.78 12.74
C VAL A 257 -13.44 11.87 13.72
N ALA A 258 -13.52 11.63 15.04
CA ALA A 258 -13.11 12.58 16.07
C ALA A 258 -11.61 12.91 15.95
N LEU A 259 -10.74 11.93 15.76
CA LEU A 259 -9.30 12.15 15.53
C LEU A 259 -9.03 13.01 14.29
N ALA A 260 -9.65 12.68 13.16
CA ALA A 260 -9.50 13.46 11.93
C ALA A 260 -10.04 14.89 12.10
N ARG A 261 -11.14 15.09 12.80
CA ARG A 261 -11.71 16.42 13.06
C ARG A 261 -10.87 17.24 14.06
N ALA A 262 -10.32 16.59 15.09
CA ALA A 262 -9.45 17.24 16.08
C ALA A 262 -8.13 17.76 15.46
N SER A 263 -7.74 17.25 14.26
CA SER A 263 -6.58 17.75 13.53
C SER A 263 -6.83 19.09 12.80
N ARG A 264 -8.07 19.56 12.72
CA ARG A 264 -8.41 20.78 11.97
C ARG A 264 -8.25 22.00 12.88
N PRO A 265 -7.49 23.04 12.47
CA PRO A 265 -7.29 24.24 13.27
C PRO A 265 -8.59 25.05 13.34
N ALA A 266 -9.39 24.79 14.37
CA ALA A 266 -10.67 25.42 14.64
C ALA A 266 -10.79 25.72 16.14
N GLU A 267 -11.80 26.51 16.53
CA GLU A 267 -12.13 26.72 17.93
C GLU A 267 -12.44 25.39 18.62
N GLY A 268 -11.83 25.12 19.78
CA GLY A 268 -11.95 23.87 20.52
C GLY A 268 -10.95 22.77 20.11
N ALA A 269 -10.16 22.96 19.04
CA ALA A 269 -9.05 22.03 18.74
C ALA A 269 -7.91 22.16 19.78
N PRO A 270 -7.06 21.12 19.94
CA PRO A 270 -5.87 21.20 20.79
C PRO A 270 -5.01 22.43 20.47
N SER A 271 -4.36 23.01 21.47
CA SER A 271 -3.52 24.21 21.28
C SER A 271 -2.45 24.00 20.21
N LEU A 272 -1.74 22.87 20.25
CA LEU A 272 -0.73 22.52 19.25
C LEU A 272 -1.32 22.49 17.82
N VAL A 273 -2.54 22.02 17.64
CA VAL A 273 -3.22 22.04 16.33
C VAL A 273 -3.48 23.46 15.86
N ARG A 274 -4.03 24.30 16.73
CA ARG A 274 -4.36 25.71 16.38
C ARG A 274 -3.14 26.56 16.09
N GLU A 275 -2.03 26.31 16.79
CA GLU A 275 -0.82 27.11 16.70
C GLU A 275 0.11 26.66 15.57
N TYR A 276 0.17 25.36 15.29
CA TYR A 276 1.18 24.78 14.44
C TYR A 276 0.67 24.13 13.15
N LEU A 277 -0.64 24.04 12.94
CA LEU A 277 -1.18 23.57 11.66
C LEU A 277 -1.85 24.70 10.87
N SER A 278 -1.58 24.73 9.56
CA SER A 278 -2.34 25.51 8.58
C SER A 278 -3.60 24.77 8.13
N PHE A 279 -3.50 23.46 7.93
CA PHE A 279 -4.62 22.59 7.55
C PHE A 279 -4.53 21.25 8.24
N GLY A 280 -5.70 20.68 8.57
CA GLY A 280 -5.86 19.35 9.13
C GLY A 280 -6.40 18.34 8.12
N ALA A 281 -6.56 17.10 8.56
CA ALA A 281 -6.94 15.97 7.72
C ALA A 281 -8.40 16.05 7.23
N GLY A 282 -8.61 15.62 5.99
CA GLY A 282 -9.92 15.50 5.35
C GLY A 282 -10.66 14.19 5.71
N PRO A 283 -11.87 13.97 5.14
CA PRO A 283 -12.65 12.75 5.38
C PRO A 283 -11.94 11.44 4.96
N ARG A 284 -11.03 11.50 3.99
CA ARG A 284 -10.23 10.33 3.59
C ARG A 284 -9.37 9.79 4.72
N ALA A 285 -8.91 10.64 5.63
CA ALA A 285 -8.19 10.20 6.82
C ALA A 285 -9.05 9.30 7.71
N SER A 286 -10.32 9.68 7.96
CA SER A 286 -11.25 8.83 8.73
C SER A 286 -11.50 7.50 8.04
N GLN A 287 -11.65 7.50 6.70
CA GLN A 287 -11.80 6.27 5.92
C GLN A 287 -10.55 5.40 6.02
N ALA A 288 -9.37 5.99 5.89
CA ALA A 288 -8.09 5.30 5.99
C ALA A 288 -7.88 4.68 7.38
N LEU A 289 -8.20 5.42 8.45
CA LEU A 289 -8.15 4.94 9.83
C LEU A 289 -9.04 3.72 10.04
N VAL A 290 -10.31 3.77 9.60
CA VAL A 290 -11.25 2.66 9.76
C VAL A 290 -10.83 1.46 8.92
N LEU A 291 -10.44 1.68 7.66
CA LEU A 291 -10.06 0.59 6.77
C LEU A 291 -8.75 -0.08 7.22
N GLY A 292 -7.78 0.71 7.64
CA GLY A 292 -6.54 0.22 8.23
C GLY A 292 -6.78 -0.53 9.55
N ALA A 293 -7.68 -0.03 10.42
CA ALA A 293 -8.05 -0.70 11.66
C ALA A 293 -8.69 -2.08 11.40
N LYS A 294 -9.57 -2.19 10.41
CA LYS A 294 -10.14 -3.48 9.98
C LYS A 294 -9.06 -4.44 9.48
N ALA A 295 -8.13 -3.96 8.64
CA ALA A 295 -7.01 -4.75 8.14
C ALA A 295 -6.10 -5.22 9.29
N ARG A 296 -5.76 -4.33 10.24
CA ARG A 296 -4.97 -4.64 11.42
C ARG A 296 -5.63 -5.72 12.28
N ALA A 297 -6.93 -5.59 12.56
CA ALA A 297 -7.68 -6.55 13.36
C ALA A 297 -7.60 -7.96 12.77
N VAL A 298 -7.86 -8.14 11.48
CA VAL A 298 -7.83 -9.48 10.85
C VAL A 298 -6.42 -10.03 10.70
N LEU A 299 -5.42 -9.18 10.47
CA LEU A 299 -4.01 -9.57 10.47
C LEU A 299 -3.55 -10.10 11.84
N ASP A 300 -4.15 -9.59 12.91
CA ASP A 300 -3.92 -10.05 14.28
C ASP A 300 -4.89 -11.21 14.72
N GLY A 301 -5.72 -11.70 13.79
CA GLY A 301 -6.65 -12.80 14.02
C GLY A 301 -7.93 -12.41 14.79
N ARG A 302 -8.23 -11.13 14.87
CA ARG A 302 -9.45 -10.60 15.52
C ARG A 302 -10.56 -10.41 14.48
N PHE A 303 -11.80 -10.57 14.92
CA PHE A 303 -12.99 -10.55 14.05
C PHE A 303 -13.68 -9.18 13.98
N ALA A 304 -13.21 -8.20 14.73
CA ALA A 304 -13.74 -6.84 14.74
C ALA A 304 -12.61 -5.84 14.97
N ALA A 305 -12.75 -4.65 14.39
CA ALA A 305 -11.83 -3.54 14.64
C ALA A 305 -12.22 -2.81 15.93
N GLU A 306 -11.23 -2.38 16.70
CA GLU A 306 -11.35 -1.71 17.97
C GLU A 306 -10.73 -0.30 17.95
N ILE A 307 -11.00 0.49 19.00
CA ILE A 307 -10.43 1.85 19.14
C ILE A 307 -8.90 1.81 19.13
N ASP A 308 -8.29 0.81 19.76
CA ASP A 308 -6.83 0.67 19.80
C ASP A 308 -6.21 0.46 18.42
N ASP A 309 -6.94 -0.16 17.49
CA ASP A 309 -6.50 -0.28 16.10
C ASP A 309 -6.46 1.07 15.40
N VAL A 310 -7.49 1.88 15.61
CA VAL A 310 -7.57 3.25 15.09
C VAL A 310 -6.46 4.13 15.67
N ARG A 311 -6.23 4.05 16.98
CA ARG A 311 -5.20 4.83 17.68
C ARG A 311 -3.78 4.43 17.23
N ALA A 312 -3.53 3.14 17.07
CA ALA A 312 -2.23 2.65 16.56
C ALA A 312 -1.91 3.16 15.15
N LEU A 313 -2.95 3.40 14.33
CA LEU A 313 -2.80 3.91 12.97
C LEU A 313 -2.89 5.44 12.87
N ALA A 314 -3.11 6.15 13.97
CA ALA A 314 -3.28 7.61 13.94
C ALA A 314 -2.04 8.31 13.34
N ALA A 315 -0.84 8.01 13.85
CA ALA A 315 0.37 8.64 13.36
C ALA A 315 0.66 8.27 11.88
N PRO A 316 0.75 7.00 11.47
CA PRO A 316 1.03 6.67 10.08
C PRO A 316 -0.04 7.15 9.10
N THR A 317 -1.28 7.35 9.54
CA THR A 317 -2.36 7.83 8.67
C THR A 317 -2.45 9.35 8.62
N LEU A 318 -2.18 10.06 9.71
CA LEU A 318 -2.40 11.50 9.79
C LEU A 318 -1.17 12.32 9.38
N ARG A 319 0.07 11.89 9.71
CA ARG A 319 1.28 12.72 9.59
C ARG A 319 1.48 13.38 8.22
N HIS A 320 1.19 12.69 7.14
CA HIS A 320 1.31 13.20 5.76
C HIS A 320 0.07 13.98 5.28
N ARG A 321 -0.95 14.08 6.12
CA ARG A 321 -2.20 14.81 5.86
C ARG A 321 -2.32 16.10 6.65
N LEU A 322 -1.38 16.33 7.58
CA LEU A 322 -1.29 17.54 8.36
C LEU A 322 -0.34 18.50 7.68
N VAL A 323 -0.79 19.74 7.47
CA VAL A 323 0.05 20.78 6.86
C VAL A 323 0.56 21.70 7.96
N PRO A 324 1.86 21.65 8.31
CA PRO A 324 2.45 22.52 9.29
C PRO A 324 2.33 23.99 8.91
N SER A 325 2.25 24.87 9.88
CA SER A 325 2.39 26.30 9.67
C SER A 325 3.87 26.69 9.59
N PHE A 326 4.16 27.85 9.04
CA PHE A 326 5.52 28.43 9.03
C PHE A 326 6.11 28.49 10.45
N ARG A 327 5.28 28.75 11.46
CA ARG A 327 5.69 28.76 12.87
C ARG A 327 6.16 27.36 13.33
N ALA A 328 5.46 26.30 12.92
CA ALA A 328 5.87 24.93 13.25
C ALA A 328 7.25 24.59 12.68
N GLU A 329 7.51 24.99 11.45
CA GLU A 329 8.81 24.80 10.80
C GLU A 329 9.91 25.58 11.51
N ALA A 330 9.66 26.85 11.86
CA ALA A 330 10.62 27.71 12.55
C ALA A 330 10.95 27.23 13.97
N GLU A 331 9.98 26.65 14.68
CA GLU A 331 10.15 26.14 16.06
C GLU A 331 10.50 24.63 16.09
N GLY A 332 10.59 23.96 14.93
CA GLY A 332 10.95 22.54 14.83
C GLY A 332 9.90 21.58 15.37
N VAL A 333 8.63 22.00 15.40
CA VAL A 333 7.51 21.16 15.86
C VAL A 333 7.13 20.16 14.78
N ARG A 334 7.21 18.88 15.09
CA ARG A 334 6.94 17.79 14.14
C ARG A 334 5.46 17.45 14.12
N THR A 335 4.98 16.96 12.97
CA THR A 335 3.60 16.46 12.82
C THR A 335 3.26 15.35 13.82
N ASP A 336 4.23 14.52 14.20
CA ASP A 336 4.05 13.47 15.21
C ASP A 336 3.73 14.01 16.60
N ASP A 337 4.30 15.17 16.98
CA ASP A 337 4.00 15.81 18.25
C ASP A 337 2.56 16.33 18.27
N VAL A 338 2.11 16.86 17.11
CA VAL A 338 0.72 17.29 16.94
C VAL A 338 -0.24 16.09 16.96
N VAL A 339 0.10 14.97 16.31
CA VAL A 339 -0.72 13.75 16.35
C VAL A 339 -0.84 13.22 17.77
N ARG A 340 0.24 13.26 18.56
CA ARG A 340 0.23 12.87 19.97
C ARG A 340 -0.75 13.73 20.77
N ALA A 341 -0.70 15.05 20.58
CA ALA A 341 -1.64 15.96 21.23
C ALA A 341 -3.11 15.73 20.82
N ILE A 342 -3.36 15.33 19.56
CA ILE A 342 -4.69 14.93 19.09
C ILE A 342 -5.15 13.66 19.82
N LEU A 343 -4.29 12.64 19.93
CA LEU A 343 -4.58 11.39 20.62
C LEU A 343 -4.90 11.59 22.12
N ASP A 344 -4.21 12.53 22.77
CA ASP A 344 -4.44 12.89 24.17
C ASP A 344 -5.76 13.64 24.35
N ALA A 345 -6.13 14.49 23.41
CA ALA A 345 -7.36 15.28 23.45
C ALA A 345 -8.61 14.46 23.07
N VAL A 346 -8.46 13.34 22.36
CA VAL A 346 -9.55 12.45 21.96
C VAL A 346 -9.42 11.13 22.73
N PRO A 347 -10.02 11.00 23.91
CA PRO A 347 -9.90 9.80 24.73
C PRO A 347 -10.57 8.58 24.10
N ALA A 348 -10.02 7.38 24.36
CA ALA A 348 -10.64 6.13 24.02
C ALA A 348 -11.89 5.90 24.90
N ARG A 349 -13.07 6.14 24.37
CA ARG A 349 -14.36 5.94 25.07
C ARG A 349 -15.31 5.11 24.23
#